data_24a6a87ddf399e5b10840b7d2127b820
#
_entry.id   24a6a87ddf399e5b10840b7d2127b820
#
_cell.length_a   1.000
_cell.length_b   1.000
_cell.length_c   1.000
_cell.angle_alpha   90.00
_cell.angle_beta   90.00
_cell.angle_gamma   90.00
#
_symmetry.space_group_name_H-M   'P 1'
#
loop_
_entity.id
_entity.type
_entity.pdbx_description
1 polymer ?
#
loop_
_entity_poly.entity_id
_entity_poly.type
_entity_poly.pdbx_seq_one_letter_code
_entity_poly.pdbx_strand_id
1 'polypeptide(L)'
;MKSKFRNASAWLLASVFFAASGAALATNGYFTHGVGAESKGMAGTGIGSNAETGAIIVASNPALGVFADDSWEAGISFFSPRRSYSATASGNNGTGGTFSLGEGSFDSSSEWFPIPYVAKNWKLANDRAVTFAFYGRGGMNTDWDTPDASATSGACDPTGQGIVTGPGPFCSGKAGVDLSQAFLTVNYAAKVSDRFAWGIGPVIAVQLFEANGVTAYTPFTKTFADAIATTGQPVPVTNLSNNGHDTSFGWGISAGLWAGLTDSFSVGLSYQSKMSMSEFDDYADLFAENGGFDIPSSIKFGASLVATDALRINFDIEHTAYSEVDSVGNPLGNMFTGCFTANPGVFPTTDSCLGGPTGAGFGWDDMTT
;
A
#
# COMPACT_ATOMS: atom_id res chain seq x y z
N MET A 1 33.32 0.33 41.92
CA MET A 1 33.67 -0.14 40.55
C MET A 1 32.51 -0.73 39.78
N LYS A 2 31.48 -1.36 40.38
CA LYS A 2 30.37 -2.03 39.67
C LYS A 2 29.36 -1.08 39.00
N SER A 3 29.24 0.22 39.38
CA SER A 3 28.25 1.15 38.78
C SER A 3 28.70 1.78 37.45
N LYS A 4 30.02 1.94 37.25
CA LYS A 4 30.56 2.51 36.00
C LYS A 4 30.47 1.55 34.79
N PHE A 5 30.48 0.25 35.01
CA PHE A 5 30.35 -0.76 33.97
C PHE A 5 28.88 -0.89 33.46
N ARG A 6 27.89 -0.70 34.32
CA ARG A 6 26.47 -0.74 33.92
C ARG A 6 26.08 0.41 32.99
N ASN A 7 26.64 1.61 33.23
CA ASN A 7 26.36 2.78 32.38
C ASN A 7 27.08 2.68 31.02
N ALA A 8 28.31 2.12 30.98
CA ALA A 8 29.01 1.95 29.70
C ALA A 8 28.30 0.94 28.77
N SER A 9 27.73 -0.14 29.30
CA SER A 9 26.98 -1.13 28.52
C SER A 9 25.65 -0.56 28.01
N ALA A 10 24.97 0.31 28.77
CA ALA A 10 23.75 0.98 28.35
C ALA A 10 24.01 2.00 27.23
N TRP A 11 25.13 2.73 27.30
CA TRP A 11 25.52 3.67 26.24
C TRP A 11 26.00 2.95 24.96
N LEU A 12 26.65 1.78 25.09
CA LEU A 12 27.01 0.96 23.92
C LEU A 12 25.81 0.36 23.24
N LEU A 13 24.78 -0.11 23.96
CA LEU A 13 23.52 -0.56 23.41
C LEU A 13 22.76 0.59 22.72
N ALA A 14 22.68 1.76 23.34
CA ALA A 14 22.07 2.93 22.75
C ALA A 14 22.78 3.39 21.47
N SER A 15 24.11 3.37 21.43
CA SER A 15 24.89 3.75 20.25
C SER A 15 24.79 2.73 19.10
N VAL A 16 24.59 1.44 19.39
CA VAL A 16 24.33 0.41 18.36
C VAL A 16 22.94 0.62 17.74
N PHE A 17 21.93 0.97 18.53
CA PHE A 17 20.58 1.32 18.01
C PHE A 17 20.60 2.60 17.18
N PHE A 18 21.39 3.61 17.50
CA PHE A 18 21.52 4.83 16.69
C PHE A 18 22.34 4.62 15.40
N ALA A 19 23.29 3.69 15.39
CA ALA A 19 24.09 3.39 14.20
C ALA A 19 23.37 2.46 13.19
N ALA A 20 22.29 1.79 13.62
CA ALA A 20 21.45 0.94 12.78
C ALA A 20 20.21 1.68 12.18
N SER A 21 20.13 3.01 12.32
CA SER A 21 19.13 3.80 11.61
C SER A 21 19.46 3.86 10.11
N GLY A 22 19.27 2.75 9.41
CA GLY A 22 18.94 2.77 7.99
C GLY A 22 17.71 3.67 7.79
N ALA A 23 17.51 4.18 6.60
CA ALA A 23 16.35 5.02 6.29
C ALA A 23 15.09 4.38 6.89
N ALA A 24 14.49 5.02 7.89
CA ALA A 24 13.24 4.55 8.49
C ALA A 24 12.16 4.67 7.42
N LEU A 25 11.78 3.56 6.82
CA LEU A 25 10.65 3.51 5.91
C LEU A 25 9.39 3.67 6.76
N ALA A 26 8.66 4.75 6.55
CA ALA A 26 7.44 5.05 7.30
C ALA A 26 6.25 4.17 6.89
N THR A 27 6.39 3.39 5.82
CA THR A 27 5.35 2.55 5.24
C THR A 27 5.94 1.26 4.66
N ASN A 28 5.12 0.21 4.60
CA ASN A 28 5.38 -1.02 3.89
C ASN A 28 4.65 -0.96 2.53
N GLY A 29 5.31 -0.42 1.49
CA GLY A 29 4.64 -0.04 0.26
C GLY A 29 3.57 1.02 0.54
N TYR A 30 2.32 0.76 0.15
CA TYR A 30 1.19 1.66 0.44
C TYR A 30 0.49 1.37 1.78
N PHE A 31 0.95 0.41 2.59
CA PHE A 31 0.42 0.18 3.93
C PHE A 31 1.19 0.94 5.00
N THR A 32 0.48 1.52 5.97
CA THR A 32 1.08 2.11 7.16
C THR A 32 1.53 1.03 8.15
N HIS A 33 2.64 1.27 8.86
CA HIS A 33 3.04 0.44 10.00
C HIS A 33 2.11 0.69 11.18
N GLY A 34 1.50 -0.38 11.67
CA GLY A 34 0.59 -0.35 12.81
C GLY A 34 -0.74 0.38 12.56
N VAL A 35 -1.73 0.06 13.38
CA VAL A 35 -3.05 0.69 13.41
C VAL A 35 -3.34 1.11 14.85
N GLY A 36 -3.90 2.31 15.03
CA GLY A 36 -4.12 2.87 16.36
C GLY A 36 -2.89 3.59 16.94
N ALA A 37 -3.12 4.40 17.98
CA ALA A 37 -2.08 5.25 18.55
C ALA A 37 -0.99 4.44 19.28
N GLU A 38 -1.39 3.39 19.98
CA GLU A 38 -0.48 2.54 20.79
C GLU A 38 0.48 1.77 19.88
N SER A 39 -0.02 1.02 18.90
CA SER A 39 0.81 0.29 17.93
C SER A 39 1.72 1.24 17.13
N LYS A 40 1.21 2.39 16.66
CA LYS A 40 2.04 3.39 15.97
C LYS A 40 3.13 3.96 16.87
N GLY A 41 2.85 4.18 18.15
CA GLY A 41 3.82 4.62 19.16
C GLY A 41 4.97 3.62 19.38
N MET A 42 4.74 2.35 19.03
CA MET A 42 5.72 1.26 19.06
C MET A 42 6.25 0.89 17.67
N ALA A 43 6.24 1.81 16.73
CA ALA A 43 6.67 1.62 15.33
C ALA A 43 5.92 0.48 14.60
N GLY A 44 4.66 0.23 14.97
CA GLY A 44 3.83 -0.82 14.37
C GLY A 44 4.09 -2.23 14.92
N THR A 45 4.97 -2.39 15.89
CA THR A 45 5.25 -3.69 16.53
C THR A 45 4.18 -4.04 17.57
N GLY A 46 4.15 -5.29 18.01
CA GLY A 46 3.26 -5.76 19.07
C GLY A 46 2.47 -7.02 18.73
N ILE A 47 2.73 -7.65 17.59
CA ILE A 47 2.03 -8.88 17.14
C ILE A 47 2.11 -10.01 18.18
N GLY A 48 3.24 -10.10 18.91
CA GLY A 48 3.48 -11.06 19.99
C GLY A 48 3.16 -10.52 21.39
N SER A 49 2.76 -9.26 21.53
CA SER A 49 2.54 -8.61 22.83
C SER A 49 1.07 -8.71 23.25
N ASN A 50 0.84 -9.05 24.51
CA ASN A 50 -0.46 -8.97 25.17
C ASN A 50 -0.59 -7.79 26.12
N ALA A 51 0.27 -6.76 25.97
CA ALA A 51 0.29 -5.61 26.85
C ALA A 51 -0.69 -4.51 26.43
N GLU A 52 -1.01 -4.43 25.15
CA GLU A 52 -1.99 -3.50 24.63
C GLU A 52 -3.38 -3.97 25.03
N THR A 53 -4.20 -3.05 25.49
CA THR A 53 -5.56 -3.33 25.94
C THR A 53 -6.62 -2.65 25.09
N GLY A 54 -6.21 -1.85 24.12
CA GLY A 54 -7.08 -1.19 23.16
C GLY A 54 -7.78 -2.18 22.23
N ALA A 55 -9.04 -1.91 21.91
CA ALA A 55 -9.84 -2.78 21.03
C ALA A 55 -9.27 -2.86 19.60
N ILE A 56 -8.54 -1.84 19.15
CA ILE A 56 -7.98 -1.77 17.79
C ILE A 56 -6.84 -2.77 17.54
N ILE A 57 -6.28 -3.37 18.59
CA ILE A 57 -5.17 -4.34 18.48
C ILE A 57 -5.49 -5.53 17.57
N VAL A 58 -6.76 -5.87 17.39
CA VAL A 58 -7.20 -6.94 16.48
C VAL A 58 -6.85 -6.66 15.01
N ALA A 59 -6.65 -5.41 14.65
CA ALA A 59 -6.16 -5.03 13.31
C ALA A 59 -4.70 -5.48 13.08
N SER A 60 -3.94 -5.68 14.15
CA SER A 60 -2.57 -6.20 14.12
C SER A 60 -2.55 -7.72 14.24
N ASN A 61 -3.27 -8.27 15.22
CA ASN A 61 -3.39 -9.70 15.46
C ASN A 61 -4.76 -10.05 16.06
N PRO A 62 -5.64 -10.75 15.33
CA PRO A 62 -6.97 -11.12 15.82
C PRO A 62 -6.98 -11.87 17.16
N ALA A 63 -5.94 -12.67 17.47
CA ALA A 63 -5.85 -13.41 18.72
C ALA A 63 -5.77 -12.50 19.96
N LEU A 64 -5.31 -11.27 19.80
CA LEU A 64 -5.12 -10.33 20.91
C LEU A 64 -6.42 -9.73 21.43
N GLY A 65 -7.54 -9.91 20.73
CA GLY A 65 -8.86 -9.45 21.19
C GLY A 65 -9.27 -10.00 22.57
N VAL A 66 -8.78 -11.18 22.97
CA VAL A 66 -9.06 -11.73 24.32
C VAL A 66 -8.35 -11.00 25.44
N PHE A 67 -7.27 -10.26 25.13
CA PHE A 67 -6.50 -9.46 26.09
C PHE A 67 -7.00 -8.03 26.15
N ALA A 68 -7.65 -7.54 25.09
CA ALA A 68 -8.21 -6.18 25.03
C ALA A 68 -9.32 -5.98 26.07
N ASP A 69 -9.47 -4.76 26.56
CA ASP A 69 -10.52 -4.39 27.50
C ASP A 69 -11.92 -4.40 26.85
N ASP A 70 -12.97 -4.60 27.66
CA ASP A 70 -14.35 -4.39 27.21
C ASP A 70 -14.65 -2.90 27.09
N SER A 71 -14.19 -2.31 26.02
CA SER A 71 -14.24 -0.85 25.84
C SER A 71 -14.45 -0.46 24.39
N TRP A 72 -14.88 0.77 24.17
CA TRP A 72 -14.76 1.47 22.91
C TRP A 72 -13.41 2.15 22.83
N GLU A 73 -12.84 2.14 21.63
CA GLU A 73 -11.67 2.91 21.30
C GLU A 73 -11.90 3.65 19.97
N ALA A 74 -11.49 4.91 19.90
CA ALA A 74 -11.54 5.69 18.66
C ALA A 74 -10.38 6.67 18.62
N GLY A 75 -9.88 6.94 17.43
CA GLY A 75 -8.80 7.87 17.23
C GLY A 75 -8.62 8.27 15.78
N ILE A 76 -7.69 9.19 15.57
CA ILE A 76 -7.29 9.67 14.26
C ILE A 76 -5.78 9.83 14.22
N SER A 77 -5.17 9.37 13.15
CA SER A 77 -3.76 9.61 12.86
C SER A 77 -3.64 10.64 11.76
N PHE A 78 -2.75 11.61 11.92
CA PHE A 78 -2.40 12.55 10.86
C PHE A 78 -1.10 12.11 10.22
N PHE A 79 -1.21 11.58 8.99
CA PHE A 79 -0.05 11.16 8.21
C PHE A 79 0.37 12.31 7.28
N SER A 80 1.64 12.68 7.31
CA SER A 80 2.16 13.79 6.50
C SER A 80 3.44 13.40 5.77
N PRO A 81 3.32 12.62 4.69
CA PRO A 81 4.45 12.34 3.82
C PRO A 81 4.76 13.57 2.96
N ARG A 82 6.04 13.94 2.90
CA ARG A 82 6.55 14.98 1.99
C ARG A 82 7.17 14.31 0.78
N ARG A 83 6.61 14.56 -0.39
CA ARG A 83 7.08 13.95 -1.64
C ARG A 83 7.47 15.00 -2.63
N SER A 84 8.63 14.78 -3.24
CA SER A 84 9.15 15.63 -4.30
C SER A 84 9.84 14.80 -5.37
N TYR A 85 9.95 15.35 -6.56
CA TYR A 85 10.89 14.84 -7.56
C TYR A 85 11.75 15.96 -8.09
N SER A 86 12.95 15.60 -8.55
CA SER A 86 13.84 16.52 -9.24
C SER A 86 14.20 15.92 -10.59
N ALA A 87 14.15 16.74 -11.61
CA ALA A 87 14.54 16.39 -12.96
C ALA A 87 15.73 17.24 -13.42
N THR A 88 16.66 16.60 -14.13
CA THR A 88 17.78 17.26 -14.82
C THR A 88 17.58 17.07 -16.31
N ALA A 89 18.30 17.88 -17.12
CA ALA A 89 18.21 17.78 -18.57
C ALA A 89 18.38 16.35 -19.06
N SER A 90 17.39 15.88 -19.85
CA SER A 90 17.42 14.56 -20.45
C SER A 90 18.02 14.63 -21.86
N GLY A 91 18.97 13.75 -22.16
CA GLY A 91 19.51 13.59 -23.52
C GLY A 91 18.57 12.88 -24.49
N ASN A 92 17.44 12.31 -24.00
CA ASN A 92 16.54 11.49 -24.80
C ASN A 92 15.53 12.33 -25.63
N ASN A 93 15.23 13.55 -25.23
CA ASN A 93 14.31 14.46 -25.91
C ASN A 93 12.94 13.86 -26.26
N GLY A 94 12.44 12.90 -25.45
CA GLY A 94 11.12 12.28 -25.64
C GLY A 94 11.02 11.25 -26.77
N THR A 95 12.15 10.76 -27.29
CA THR A 95 12.15 9.72 -28.32
C THR A 95 11.72 8.36 -27.74
N GLY A 96 11.09 7.52 -28.58
CA GLY A 96 10.69 6.15 -28.19
C GLY A 96 9.58 6.08 -27.14
N GLY A 97 8.71 7.09 -27.07
CA GLY A 97 7.58 7.13 -26.12
C GLY A 97 7.97 7.49 -24.68
N THR A 98 9.24 7.85 -24.45
CA THR A 98 9.69 8.31 -23.12
C THR A 98 9.26 9.75 -22.86
N PHE A 99 9.11 10.12 -21.58
CA PHE A 99 8.86 11.49 -21.16
C PHE A 99 10.16 12.11 -20.66
N SER A 100 10.63 13.13 -21.40
CA SER A 100 11.72 14.00 -20.94
C SER A 100 11.15 15.10 -20.05
N LEU A 101 11.34 14.99 -18.75
CA LEU A 101 10.84 15.98 -17.79
C LEU A 101 11.64 17.28 -17.91
N GLY A 102 10.97 18.41 -17.77
CA GLY A 102 11.60 19.72 -17.64
C GLY A 102 12.48 19.79 -16.38
N GLU A 103 13.58 20.51 -16.46
CA GLU A 103 14.50 20.68 -15.33
C GLU A 103 13.82 21.42 -14.18
N GLY A 104 14.05 20.92 -12.96
CA GLY A 104 13.51 21.55 -11.75
C GLY A 104 13.37 20.58 -10.59
N SER A 105 12.86 21.12 -9.49
CA SER A 105 12.45 20.36 -8.31
C SER A 105 11.00 20.71 -8.01
N PHE A 106 10.17 19.71 -7.86
CA PHE A 106 8.73 19.85 -7.76
C PHE A 106 8.22 19.08 -6.56
N ASP A 107 7.42 19.74 -5.71
CA ASP A 107 6.81 19.17 -4.53
C ASP A 107 5.37 18.76 -4.83
N SER A 108 4.91 17.64 -4.22
CA SER A 108 3.50 17.25 -4.23
C SER A 108 2.71 18.17 -3.30
N SER A 109 1.59 18.71 -3.79
CA SER A 109 0.70 19.58 -2.99
C SER A 109 -0.12 18.82 -1.96
N SER A 110 -0.20 17.50 -2.07
CA SER A 110 -0.96 16.61 -1.19
C SER A 110 -0.10 16.19 0.00
N GLU A 111 -0.32 16.77 1.18
CA GLU A 111 0.62 16.67 2.29
C GLU A 111 0.04 16.09 3.59
N TRP A 112 -1.29 16.11 3.78
CA TRP A 112 -1.91 15.73 5.04
C TRP A 112 -3.07 14.78 4.86
N PHE A 113 -3.00 13.63 5.54
CA PHE A 113 -3.99 12.56 5.45
C PHE A 113 -4.49 12.18 6.84
N PRO A 114 -5.76 12.51 7.17
CA PRO A 114 -6.39 12.01 8.39
C PRO A 114 -6.80 10.55 8.20
N ILE A 115 -6.33 9.67 9.09
CA ILE A 115 -6.62 8.24 9.05
C ILE A 115 -7.38 7.88 10.34
N PRO A 116 -8.73 7.83 10.29
CA PRO A 116 -9.53 7.53 11.47
C PRO A 116 -9.57 6.02 11.75
N TYR A 117 -9.85 5.69 13.01
CA TYR A 117 -10.22 4.35 13.41
C TYR A 117 -11.23 4.37 14.56
N VAL A 118 -12.04 3.31 14.64
CA VAL A 118 -12.93 3.04 15.76
C VAL A 118 -13.02 1.53 15.97
N ALA A 119 -13.01 1.10 17.22
CA ALA A 119 -13.15 -0.29 17.58
C ALA A 119 -14.00 -0.46 18.85
N LYS A 120 -14.63 -1.63 18.97
CA LYS A 120 -15.30 -2.07 20.18
C LYS A 120 -14.96 -3.52 20.46
N ASN A 121 -14.47 -3.80 21.63
CA ASN A 121 -14.31 -5.16 22.13
C ASN A 121 -15.41 -5.52 23.12
N TRP A 122 -15.96 -6.70 23.00
CA TRP A 122 -16.87 -7.32 23.95
C TRP A 122 -16.22 -8.55 24.53
N LYS A 123 -15.95 -8.54 25.85
CA LYS A 123 -15.51 -9.74 26.55
C LYS A 123 -16.70 -10.67 26.77
N LEU A 124 -16.55 -11.90 26.35
CA LEU A 124 -17.52 -12.94 26.55
C LEU A 124 -17.09 -13.85 27.71
N ALA A 125 -18.02 -14.69 28.20
CA ALA A 125 -17.68 -15.72 29.18
C ALA A 125 -16.63 -16.69 28.63
N ASN A 126 -15.89 -17.34 29.53
CA ASN A 126 -14.90 -18.38 29.21
C ASN A 126 -13.74 -17.91 28.32
N ASP A 127 -13.14 -16.79 28.67
CA ASP A 127 -11.94 -16.25 28.00
C ASP A 127 -12.10 -16.11 26.48
N ARG A 128 -13.20 -15.55 26.06
CA ARG A 128 -13.53 -15.26 24.66
C ARG A 128 -13.83 -13.78 24.47
N ALA A 129 -13.65 -13.31 23.24
CA ALA A 129 -14.00 -11.96 22.87
C ALA A 129 -14.54 -11.90 21.44
N VAL A 130 -15.38 -10.90 21.19
CA VAL A 130 -15.76 -10.45 19.85
C VAL A 130 -15.33 -9.01 19.73
N THR A 131 -14.65 -8.68 18.66
CA THR A 131 -14.17 -7.31 18.41
C THR A 131 -14.63 -6.84 17.05
N PHE A 132 -15.27 -5.69 17.01
CA PHE A 132 -15.50 -4.91 15.80
C PHE A 132 -14.40 -3.87 15.67
N ALA A 133 -13.86 -3.68 14.45
CA ALA A 133 -12.94 -2.59 14.17
C ALA A 133 -13.16 -2.06 12.75
N PHE A 134 -13.15 -0.72 12.63
CA PHE A 134 -13.08 0.02 11.37
C PHE A 134 -11.83 0.89 11.40
N TYR A 135 -11.00 0.83 10.35
CA TYR A 135 -9.73 1.55 10.30
C TYR A 135 -9.22 1.78 8.88
N GLY A 136 -8.56 2.91 8.67
CA GLY A 136 -7.72 3.15 7.50
C GLY A 136 -6.33 2.55 7.68
N ARG A 137 -5.79 1.90 6.65
CA ARG A 137 -4.43 1.33 6.69
C ARG A 137 -3.64 1.57 5.42
N GLY A 138 -4.24 1.48 4.24
CA GLY A 138 -3.59 1.61 2.95
C GLY A 138 -3.90 2.92 2.26
N GLY A 139 -2.96 3.38 1.45
CA GLY A 139 -3.16 4.53 0.58
C GLY A 139 -1.90 4.96 -0.16
N MET A 140 -2.11 5.51 -1.34
CA MET A 140 -1.10 6.22 -2.13
C MET A 140 -1.72 7.54 -2.56
N ASN A 141 -0.97 8.62 -2.40
CA ASN A 141 -1.47 9.90 -2.86
C ASN A 141 -0.31 10.78 -3.30
N THR A 142 -0.42 11.32 -4.50
CA THR A 142 0.45 12.37 -5.03
C THR A 142 -0.39 13.38 -5.78
N ASP A 143 0.01 14.62 -5.76
CA ASP A 143 -0.63 15.71 -6.48
C ASP A 143 0.45 16.65 -7.01
N TRP A 144 0.76 16.50 -8.29
CA TRP A 144 1.77 17.29 -9.00
C TRP A 144 1.09 18.42 -9.79
N ASP A 145 0.44 19.32 -9.07
CA ASP A 145 -0.14 20.54 -9.61
C ASP A 145 0.93 21.65 -9.62
N THR A 146 1.88 21.49 -10.51
CA THR A 146 3.04 22.38 -10.63
C THR A 146 2.99 23.08 -11.99
N PRO A 147 2.65 24.38 -12.04
CA PRO A 147 2.48 25.11 -13.31
C PRO A 147 3.73 25.12 -14.20
N ASP A 148 4.91 25.07 -13.58
CA ASP A 148 6.21 25.10 -14.26
C ASP A 148 6.70 23.70 -14.68
N ALA A 149 6.03 22.63 -14.25
CA ALA A 149 6.35 21.28 -14.68
C ALA A 149 5.95 21.09 -16.13
N SER A 150 6.82 20.45 -16.90
CA SER A 150 6.57 20.10 -18.30
C SER A 150 7.20 18.77 -18.65
N ALA A 151 6.73 18.15 -19.71
CA ALA A 151 7.35 16.98 -20.29
C ALA A 151 7.38 17.09 -21.82
N THR A 152 8.39 16.50 -22.42
CA THR A 152 8.56 16.41 -23.87
C THR A 152 8.51 14.95 -24.29
N SER A 153 7.59 14.62 -25.20
CA SER A 153 7.40 13.23 -25.67
C SER A 153 6.64 13.20 -27.01
N GLY A 154 6.82 12.14 -27.76
CA GLY A 154 5.93 11.82 -28.89
C GLY A 154 4.51 11.50 -28.43
N ALA A 155 4.34 10.97 -27.23
CA ALA A 155 3.02 10.71 -26.64
C ALA A 155 2.25 11.99 -26.27
N CYS A 156 2.92 13.15 -26.25
CA CYS A 156 2.30 14.45 -26.00
C CYS A 156 1.66 15.07 -27.25
N ASP A 157 1.96 14.55 -28.42
CA ASP A 157 1.39 15.05 -29.67
C ASP A 157 0.07 14.32 -29.99
N PRO A 158 -1.10 15.00 -29.90
CA PRO A 158 -2.38 14.39 -30.21
C PRO A 158 -2.52 13.99 -31.69
N THR A 159 -1.62 14.50 -32.56
CA THR A 159 -1.60 14.15 -33.98
C THR A 159 -0.69 12.95 -34.29
N GLY A 160 0.15 12.55 -33.35
CA GLY A 160 1.10 11.45 -33.51
C GLY A 160 2.22 11.71 -34.53
N GLN A 161 2.44 12.98 -34.92
CA GLN A 161 3.37 13.33 -36.01
C GLN A 161 4.72 13.85 -35.51
N GLY A 162 4.86 14.11 -34.20
CA GLY A 162 6.08 14.72 -33.70
C GLY A 162 6.33 14.50 -32.21
N ILE A 163 7.42 15.09 -31.76
CA ILE A 163 7.77 15.20 -30.35
C ILE A 163 7.46 16.64 -29.93
N VAL A 164 6.57 16.78 -28.96
CA VAL A 164 6.14 18.11 -28.47
C VAL A 164 6.30 18.20 -26.96
N THR A 165 6.34 19.43 -26.44
CA THR A 165 6.35 19.71 -25.00
C THR A 165 4.94 20.09 -24.57
N GLY A 166 4.44 19.41 -23.54
CA GLY A 166 3.17 19.71 -22.91
C GLY A 166 3.31 20.02 -21.43
N PRO A 167 2.25 20.53 -20.79
CA PRO A 167 2.26 20.90 -19.38
C PRO A 167 2.21 19.65 -18.49
N GLY A 168 2.85 19.73 -17.30
CA GLY A 168 2.87 18.69 -16.31
C GLY A 168 3.84 17.53 -16.63
N PRO A 169 4.01 16.59 -15.71
CA PRO A 169 5.00 15.52 -15.85
C PRO A 169 4.69 14.53 -16.99
N PHE A 170 3.45 14.48 -17.45
CA PHE A 170 3.01 13.57 -18.55
C PHE A 170 2.22 14.31 -19.64
N CYS A 171 2.53 15.59 -19.87
CA CYS A 171 1.91 16.44 -20.92
C CYS A 171 0.38 16.62 -20.80
N SER A 172 -0.20 16.31 -19.68
CA SER A 172 -1.65 16.35 -19.45
C SER A 172 -2.05 17.28 -18.31
N GLY A 173 -1.15 18.22 -17.95
CA GLY A 173 -1.35 19.17 -16.86
C GLY A 173 -1.08 18.53 -15.48
N LYS A 174 -1.93 18.85 -14.52
CA LYS A 174 -1.90 18.25 -13.18
C LYS A 174 -1.88 16.71 -13.28
N ALA A 175 -0.94 16.09 -12.55
CA ALA A 175 -0.84 14.64 -12.49
C ALA A 175 -0.82 14.15 -11.04
N GLY A 176 -1.40 13.01 -10.79
CA GLY A 176 -1.39 12.42 -9.46
C GLY A 176 -2.30 11.21 -9.35
N VAL A 177 -2.20 10.56 -8.20
CA VAL A 177 -3.06 9.45 -7.81
C VAL A 177 -3.57 9.70 -6.40
N ASP A 178 -4.78 9.25 -6.12
CA ASP A 178 -5.37 9.17 -4.78
C ASP A 178 -5.97 7.79 -4.58
N LEU A 179 -5.28 6.94 -3.82
CA LEU A 179 -5.80 5.66 -3.34
C LEU A 179 -6.00 5.76 -1.84
N SER A 180 -7.21 5.47 -1.38
CA SER A 180 -7.54 5.36 0.03
C SER A 180 -8.20 4.04 0.32
N GLN A 181 -7.74 3.32 1.36
CA GLN A 181 -8.25 2.00 1.75
C GLN A 181 -8.73 2.01 3.19
N ALA A 182 -9.96 1.58 3.40
CA ALA A 182 -10.57 1.38 4.70
C ALA A 182 -10.98 -0.09 4.90
N PHE A 183 -10.81 -0.57 6.12
CA PHE A 183 -11.07 -1.95 6.50
C PHE A 183 -12.09 -2.01 7.63
N LEU A 184 -13.02 -2.95 7.54
CA LEU A 184 -13.99 -3.27 8.56
C LEU A 184 -13.86 -4.75 8.88
N THR A 185 -13.67 -5.09 10.17
CA THR A 185 -13.55 -6.47 10.60
C THR A 185 -14.40 -6.76 11.82
N VAL A 186 -14.86 -8.00 11.91
CA VAL A 186 -15.48 -8.57 13.13
C VAL A 186 -14.71 -9.83 13.48
N ASN A 187 -13.89 -9.74 14.52
CA ASN A 187 -13.04 -10.85 14.94
C ASN A 187 -13.61 -11.57 16.15
N TYR A 188 -13.53 -12.88 16.11
CA TYR A 188 -13.72 -13.72 17.28
C TYR A 188 -12.37 -14.23 17.77
N ALA A 189 -12.12 -14.12 19.08
CA ALA A 189 -10.90 -14.60 19.71
C ALA A 189 -11.22 -15.44 20.94
N ALA A 190 -10.37 -16.45 21.21
CA ALA A 190 -10.52 -17.33 22.36
C ALA A 190 -9.16 -17.76 22.91
N LYS A 191 -9.03 -17.80 24.24
CA LYS A 191 -7.94 -18.52 24.90
C LYS A 191 -8.26 -20.01 24.92
N VAL A 192 -7.27 -20.82 24.61
CA VAL A 192 -7.31 -22.29 24.80
C VAL A 192 -6.69 -22.63 26.15
N SER A 193 -5.75 -21.81 26.61
CA SER A 193 -5.12 -21.88 27.92
C SER A 193 -4.59 -20.48 28.29
N ASP A 194 -4.07 -20.34 29.51
CA ASP A 194 -3.44 -19.07 29.94
C ASP A 194 -2.23 -18.67 29.07
N ARG A 195 -1.70 -19.61 28.29
CA ARG A 195 -0.51 -19.41 27.45
C ARG A 195 -0.78 -19.53 25.96
N PHE A 196 -2.02 -19.73 25.52
CA PHE A 196 -2.33 -19.84 24.10
C PHE A 196 -3.69 -19.24 23.77
N ALA A 197 -3.71 -18.37 22.78
CA ALA A 197 -4.91 -17.76 22.21
C ALA A 197 -4.88 -17.80 20.67
N TRP A 198 -6.07 -17.80 20.09
CA TRP A 198 -6.28 -17.68 18.65
C TRP A 198 -7.43 -16.71 18.34
N GLY A 199 -7.46 -16.22 17.14
CA GLY A 199 -8.54 -15.36 16.65
C GLY A 199 -8.69 -15.46 15.16
N ILE A 200 -9.91 -15.21 14.68
CA ILE A 200 -10.25 -15.22 13.26
C ILE A 200 -11.43 -14.28 13.02
N GLY A 201 -11.48 -13.67 11.85
CA GLY A 201 -12.63 -12.90 11.41
C GLY A 201 -12.60 -12.53 9.95
N PRO A 202 -13.76 -12.26 9.35
CA PRO A 202 -13.86 -11.65 8.03
C PRO A 202 -13.33 -10.21 8.08
N VAL A 203 -12.77 -9.78 6.96
CA VAL A 203 -12.37 -8.40 6.71
C VAL A 203 -13.05 -7.95 5.43
N ILE A 204 -13.79 -6.86 5.49
CA ILE A 204 -14.35 -6.17 4.33
C ILE A 204 -13.46 -4.97 4.06
N ALA A 205 -13.09 -4.76 2.81
CA ALA A 205 -12.33 -3.60 2.38
C ALA A 205 -13.15 -2.72 1.43
N VAL A 206 -12.94 -1.42 1.53
CA VAL A 206 -13.43 -0.41 0.62
C VAL A 206 -12.24 0.37 0.11
N GLN A 207 -12.14 0.55 -1.19
CA GLN A 207 -11.11 1.38 -1.82
C GLN A 207 -11.78 2.53 -2.57
N LEU A 208 -11.16 3.70 -2.49
CA LEU A 208 -11.44 4.86 -3.34
C LEU A 208 -10.17 5.10 -4.15
N PHE A 209 -10.32 5.30 -5.46
CA PHE A 209 -9.20 5.57 -6.33
C PHE A 209 -9.51 6.67 -7.34
N GLU A 210 -8.55 7.55 -7.55
CA GLU A 210 -8.56 8.56 -8.60
C GLU A 210 -7.16 8.67 -9.22
N ALA A 211 -7.09 8.80 -10.56
CA ALA A 211 -5.86 9.12 -11.28
C ALA A 211 -6.08 10.30 -12.23
N ASN A 212 -5.18 11.26 -12.17
CA ASN A 212 -5.21 12.47 -12.99
C ASN A 212 -3.95 12.61 -13.84
N GLY A 213 -4.09 13.24 -15.03
CA GLY A 213 -2.98 13.70 -15.84
C GLY A 213 -2.21 12.61 -16.57
N VAL A 214 -2.78 11.43 -16.80
CA VAL A 214 -2.13 10.32 -17.51
C VAL A 214 -2.75 10.02 -18.87
N THR A 215 -3.52 10.95 -19.45
CA THR A 215 -4.15 10.78 -20.78
C THR A 215 -3.16 10.55 -21.92
N ALA A 216 -1.91 11.00 -21.80
CA ALA A 216 -0.86 10.75 -22.78
C ALA A 216 -0.49 9.25 -22.89
N TYR A 217 -0.91 8.42 -21.94
CA TYR A 217 -0.75 6.97 -22.00
C TYR A 217 -1.87 6.26 -22.82
N THR A 218 -2.84 7.00 -23.38
CA THR A 218 -3.89 6.45 -24.27
C THR A 218 -3.36 5.46 -25.31
N PRO A 219 -2.26 5.72 -26.04
CA PRO A 219 -1.77 4.76 -27.05
C PRO A 219 -1.29 3.42 -26.47
N PHE A 220 -1.07 3.36 -25.15
CA PHE A 220 -0.60 2.17 -24.44
C PHE A 220 -1.74 1.36 -23.80
N THR A 221 -3.00 1.75 -24.03
CA THR A 221 -4.15 1.05 -23.48
C THR A 221 -4.61 -0.08 -24.41
N LYS A 222 -5.22 -1.10 -23.79
CA LYS A 222 -5.80 -2.23 -24.53
C LYS A 222 -6.92 -1.78 -25.45
N THR A 223 -7.80 -0.90 -25.01
CA THR A 223 -8.89 -0.36 -25.80
C THR A 223 -8.39 0.34 -27.06
N PHE A 224 -7.36 1.15 -26.97
CA PHE A 224 -6.73 1.80 -28.15
C PHE A 224 -6.07 0.77 -29.06
N ALA A 225 -5.27 -0.14 -28.52
CA ALA A 225 -4.54 -1.13 -29.29
C ALA A 225 -5.48 -2.09 -30.04
N ASP A 226 -6.54 -2.56 -29.40
CA ASP A 226 -7.57 -3.40 -30.02
C ASP A 226 -8.29 -2.69 -31.17
N ALA A 227 -8.60 -1.40 -31.01
CA ALA A 227 -9.25 -0.61 -32.04
C ALA A 227 -8.34 -0.46 -33.27
N ILE A 228 -7.06 -0.15 -33.08
CA ILE A 228 -6.07 -0.09 -34.17
C ILE A 228 -5.94 -1.44 -34.86
N ALA A 229 -5.85 -2.54 -34.10
CA ALA A 229 -5.70 -3.89 -34.63
C ALA A 229 -6.92 -4.33 -35.45
N THR A 230 -8.13 -3.95 -35.07
CA THR A 230 -9.38 -4.43 -35.70
C THR A 230 -9.88 -3.50 -36.81
N THR A 231 -9.74 -2.20 -36.64
CA THR A 231 -10.33 -1.20 -37.56
C THR A 231 -9.30 -0.35 -38.30
N GLY A 232 -8.04 -0.37 -37.87
CA GLY A 232 -7.00 0.54 -38.34
C GLY A 232 -7.20 1.99 -37.91
N GLN A 233 -8.15 2.26 -37.02
CA GLN A 233 -8.50 3.62 -36.59
C GLN A 233 -8.42 3.73 -35.05
N PRO A 234 -7.91 4.86 -34.51
CA PRO A 234 -7.94 5.11 -33.08
C PRO A 234 -9.36 5.35 -32.59
N VAL A 235 -9.61 4.97 -31.32
CA VAL A 235 -10.85 5.29 -30.61
C VAL A 235 -10.53 6.13 -29.36
N PRO A 236 -11.47 6.95 -28.89
CA PRO A 236 -11.31 7.60 -27.59
C PRO A 236 -11.21 6.57 -26.47
N VAL A 237 -10.29 6.81 -25.52
CA VAL A 237 -10.15 6.04 -24.29
C VAL A 237 -10.65 6.92 -23.14
N THR A 238 -11.69 6.49 -22.47
CA THR A 238 -12.36 7.25 -21.42
C THR A 238 -12.05 6.75 -20.01
N ASN A 239 -11.67 5.48 -19.87
CA ASN A 239 -11.52 4.82 -18.56
C ASN A 239 -10.04 4.75 -18.14
N LEU A 240 -9.29 5.84 -18.32
CA LEU A 240 -7.86 5.91 -18.04
C LEU A 240 -7.50 6.97 -16.98
N SER A 241 -8.10 8.14 -17.05
CA SER A 241 -7.66 9.31 -16.28
C SER A 241 -8.74 10.38 -16.17
N ASN A 242 -8.69 11.16 -15.09
CA ASN A 242 -9.55 12.33 -14.85
C ASN A 242 -11.05 12.00 -14.71
N ASN A 243 -11.38 10.82 -14.19
CA ASN A 243 -12.78 10.37 -14.03
C ASN A 243 -13.30 10.62 -12.60
N GLY A 244 -12.52 11.27 -11.73
CA GLY A 244 -12.84 11.42 -10.32
C GLY A 244 -12.64 10.10 -9.54
N HIS A 245 -13.14 10.06 -8.29
CA HIS A 245 -13.01 8.88 -7.47
C HIS A 245 -13.98 7.78 -7.90
N ASP A 246 -13.43 6.62 -8.18
CA ASP A 246 -14.16 5.36 -8.31
C ASP A 246 -14.04 4.52 -7.02
N THR A 247 -14.96 3.59 -6.81
CA THR A 247 -15.09 2.83 -5.57
C THR A 247 -15.05 1.34 -5.84
N SER A 248 -14.17 0.63 -5.14
CA SER A 248 -14.06 -0.82 -5.18
C SER A 248 -14.31 -1.43 -3.80
N PHE A 249 -14.94 -2.60 -3.79
CA PHE A 249 -15.29 -3.36 -2.59
C PHE A 249 -14.75 -4.78 -2.68
N GLY A 250 -14.31 -5.30 -1.55
CA GLY A 250 -13.86 -6.68 -1.49
C GLY A 250 -13.84 -7.23 -0.08
N TRP A 251 -13.43 -8.47 0.04
CA TRP A 251 -13.38 -9.14 1.32
C TRP A 251 -12.25 -10.16 1.38
N GLY A 252 -11.87 -10.48 2.60
CA GLY A 252 -10.89 -11.50 2.93
C GLY A 252 -11.08 -12.01 4.35
N ILE A 253 -10.09 -12.71 4.85
CA ILE A 253 -10.08 -13.30 6.20
C ILE A 253 -8.80 -12.86 6.90
N SER A 254 -8.90 -12.50 8.18
CA SER A 254 -7.76 -12.35 9.08
C SER A 254 -7.77 -13.47 10.12
N ALA A 255 -6.59 -13.99 10.44
CA ALA A 255 -6.40 -15.00 11.47
C ALA A 255 -5.16 -14.70 12.29
N GLY A 256 -5.17 -15.09 13.57
CA GLY A 256 -4.06 -14.81 14.47
C GLY A 256 -3.87 -15.88 15.52
N LEU A 257 -2.63 -16.00 15.98
CA LEU A 257 -2.20 -16.84 17.08
C LEU A 257 -1.35 -16.01 18.04
N TRP A 258 -1.45 -16.35 19.32
CA TRP A 258 -0.57 -15.83 20.36
C TRP A 258 -0.17 -16.94 21.31
N ALA A 259 1.12 -16.96 21.70
CA ALA A 259 1.63 -17.94 22.66
C ALA A 259 2.60 -17.31 23.66
N GLY A 260 2.31 -17.44 24.95
CA GLY A 260 3.20 -17.13 26.06
C GLY A 260 4.16 -18.30 26.33
N LEU A 261 5.38 -18.23 25.81
CA LEU A 261 6.35 -19.32 25.96
C LEU A 261 6.93 -19.39 27.38
N THR A 262 7.09 -18.21 28.01
CA THR A 262 7.42 -18.07 29.44
C THR A 262 6.57 -16.93 30.02
N ASP A 263 6.73 -16.63 31.31
CA ASP A 263 6.04 -15.50 31.95
C ASP A 263 6.54 -14.13 31.42
N SER A 264 7.73 -14.09 30.81
CA SER A 264 8.33 -12.88 30.27
C SER A 264 8.50 -12.87 28.76
N PHE A 265 8.24 -13.98 28.06
CA PHE A 265 8.46 -14.07 26.62
C PHE A 265 7.24 -14.66 25.90
N SER A 266 6.76 -13.95 24.90
CA SER A 266 5.61 -14.36 24.07
C SER A 266 5.90 -14.13 22.59
N VAL A 267 5.18 -14.86 21.75
CA VAL A 267 5.23 -14.76 20.29
C VAL A 267 3.83 -14.66 19.71
N GLY A 268 3.73 -14.09 18.53
CA GLY A 268 2.48 -13.98 17.80
C GLY A 268 2.67 -14.25 16.32
N LEU A 269 1.61 -14.70 15.68
CA LEU A 269 1.50 -14.86 14.24
C LEU A 269 0.18 -14.27 13.80
N SER A 270 0.19 -13.48 12.73
CA SER A 270 -1.01 -12.93 12.12
C SER A 270 -0.95 -13.12 10.62
N TYR A 271 -2.08 -13.44 10.02
CA TYR A 271 -2.24 -13.61 8.58
C TYR A 271 -3.49 -12.88 8.11
N GLN A 272 -3.37 -12.15 7.01
CA GLN A 272 -4.48 -11.61 6.25
C GLN A 272 -4.42 -12.20 4.84
N SER A 273 -5.52 -12.78 4.38
CA SER A 273 -5.60 -13.30 3.02
C SER A 273 -5.56 -12.17 1.99
N LYS A 274 -5.18 -12.49 0.75
CA LYS A 274 -5.51 -11.65 -0.40
C LYS A 274 -7.01 -11.33 -0.36
N MET A 275 -7.39 -10.10 -0.68
CA MET A 275 -8.78 -9.70 -0.81
C MET A 275 -9.08 -9.46 -2.27
N SER A 276 -10.02 -10.25 -2.80
CA SER A 276 -10.56 -10.01 -4.14
C SER A 276 -11.47 -8.80 -4.08
N MET A 277 -11.09 -7.79 -4.84
CA MET A 277 -11.79 -6.53 -4.92
C MET A 277 -12.62 -6.48 -6.22
N SER A 278 -13.69 -5.70 -6.24
CA SER A 278 -14.33 -5.35 -7.52
C SER A 278 -13.42 -4.43 -8.32
N GLU A 279 -13.55 -4.48 -9.63
CA GLU A 279 -12.79 -3.64 -10.54
C GLU A 279 -13.12 -2.16 -10.34
N PHE A 280 -12.18 -1.29 -10.69
CA PHE A 280 -12.40 0.15 -10.88
C PHE A 280 -12.84 0.39 -12.33
N ASP A 281 -14.13 0.44 -12.57
CA ASP A 281 -14.69 0.57 -13.93
C ASP A 281 -14.25 1.85 -14.64
N ASP A 282 -14.14 2.96 -13.92
CA ASP A 282 -13.68 4.25 -14.43
C ASP A 282 -12.16 4.26 -14.73
N TYR A 283 -11.44 3.23 -14.32
CA TYR A 283 -9.99 3.04 -14.55
C TYR A 283 -9.66 1.69 -15.20
N ALA A 284 -10.63 1.11 -15.94
CA ALA A 284 -10.48 -0.15 -16.63
C ALA A 284 -9.32 -0.17 -17.65
N ASP A 285 -8.96 0.98 -18.22
CA ASP A 285 -7.81 1.14 -19.12
C ASP A 285 -6.50 1.52 -18.43
N LEU A 286 -6.49 1.63 -17.08
CA LEU A 286 -5.29 1.94 -16.32
C LEU A 286 -4.73 0.68 -15.65
N PHE A 287 -5.56 -0.03 -14.89
CA PHE A 287 -5.17 -1.19 -14.11
C PHE A 287 -5.27 -2.48 -14.91
N ALA A 288 -4.38 -3.44 -14.64
CA ALA A 288 -4.47 -4.78 -15.19
C ALA A 288 -5.86 -5.40 -14.92
N GLU A 289 -6.21 -6.45 -15.68
CA GLU A 289 -7.48 -7.16 -15.51
C GLU A 289 -8.74 -6.28 -15.65
N ASN A 290 -8.68 -5.22 -16.51
CA ASN A 290 -9.75 -4.24 -16.73
C ASN A 290 -10.17 -3.46 -15.47
N GLY A 291 -9.22 -2.96 -14.71
CA GLY A 291 -9.49 -2.18 -13.50
C GLY A 291 -9.25 -2.94 -12.19
N GLY A 292 -8.67 -4.12 -12.26
CA GLY A 292 -8.39 -4.96 -11.10
C GLY A 292 -7.31 -4.34 -10.20
N PHE A 293 -7.64 -4.17 -8.91
CA PHE A 293 -6.69 -3.73 -7.89
C PHE A 293 -6.99 -4.42 -6.56
N ASP A 294 -6.62 -5.68 -6.48
CA ASP A 294 -6.76 -6.48 -5.28
C ASP A 294 -5.89 -5.98 -4.13
N ILE A 295 -6.21 -6.37 -2.91
CA ILE A 295 -5.37 -6.10 -1.74
C ILE A 295 -4.53 -7.34 -1.45
N PRO A 296 -3.19 -7.24 -1.41
CA PRO A 296 -2.31 -8.38 -1.25
C PRO A 296 -2.45 -9.06 0.12
N SER A 297 -2.08 -10.32 0.17
CA SER A 297 -1.96 -11.05 1.42
C SER A 297 -0.78 -10.54 2.25
N SER A 298 -0.87 -10.71 3.56
CA SER A 298 0.24 -10.41 4.46
C SER A 298 0.35 -11.43 5.58
N ILE A 299 1.57 -11.75 5.96
CA ILE A 299 1.90 -12.57 7.12
C ILE A 299 2.83 -11.80 8.05
N LYS A 300 2.57 -11.86 9.35
CA LYS A 300 3.33 -11.15 10.36
C LYS A 300 3.71 -12.11 11.48
N PHE A 301 4.96 -12.05 11.89
CA PHE A 301 5.46 -12.73 13.07
C PHE A 301 6.00 -11.71 14.06
N GLY A 302 5.66 -11.85 15.33
CA GLY A 302 6.12 -10.96 16.39
C GLY A 302 6.62 -11.70 17.61
N ALA A 303 7.59 -11.10 18.28
CA ALA A 303 8.12 -11.56 19.57
C ALA A 303 8.14 -10.41 20.57
N SER A 304 7.79 -10.69 21.81
CA SER A 304 7.72 -9.69 22.89
C SER A 304 8.43 -10.23 24.13
N LEU A 305 9.36 -9.44 24.68
CA LEU A 305 10.13 -9.74 25.89
C LEU A 305 9.88 -8.67 26.95
N VAL A 306 9.34 -9.07 28.10
CA VAL A 306 9.33 -8.27 29.32
C VAL A 306 10.69 -8.38 29.98
N ALA A 307 11.56 -7.42 29.67
CA ALA A 307 12.95 -7.43 30.18
C ALA A 307 13.04 -6.98 31.66
N THR A 308 12.15 -6.08 32.07
CA THR A 308 11.93 -5.65 33.46
C THR A 308 10.49 -5.19 33.62
N ASP A 309 10.06 -4.88 34.86
CA ASP A 309 8.71 -4.34 35.12
C ASP A 309 8.44 -3.01 34.36
N ALA A 310 9.48 -2.31 33.95
CA ALA A 310 9.38 -1.02 33.26
C ALA A 310 9.85 -1.07 31.79
N LEU A 311 10.29 -2.22 31.30
CA LEU A 311 10.84 -2.34 29.94
C LEU A 311 10.32 -3.59 29.21
N ARG A 312 9.62 -3.36 28.13
CA ARG A 312 9.23 -4.36 27.13
C ARG A 312 9.98 -4.10 25.82
N ILE A 313 10.41 -5.15 25.17
CA ILE A 313 11.07 -5.11 23.86
C ILE A 313 10.23 -5.94 22.91
N ASN A 314 9.76 -5.34 21.82
CA ASN A 314 9.02 -5.99 20.75
C ASN A 314 9.89 -6.06 19.50
N PHE A 315 9.72 -7.14 18.75
CA PHE A 315 10.32 -7.35 17.43
C PHE A 315 9.30 -8.02 16.54
N ASP A 316 9.02 -7.42 15.39
CA ASP A 316 8.07 -7.95 14.42
C ASP A 316 8.72 -7.99 13.04
N ILE A 317 8.28 -8.96 12.23
CA ILE A 317 8.54 -9.06 10.80
C ILE A 317 7.19 -9.14 10.10
N GLU A 318 6.99 -8.32 9.09
CA GLU A 318 5.84 -8.36 8.19
C GLU A 318 6.29 -8.62 6.76
N HIS A 319 5.67 -9.60 6.11
CA HIS A 319 5.82 -9.87 4.68
C HIS A 319 4.50 -9.62 3.98
N THR A 320 4.52 -8.81 2.92
CA THR A 320 3.37 -8.48 2.08
C THR A 320 3.66 -8.90 0.65
N ALA A 321 2.77 -9.73 0.09
CA ALA A 321 2.92 -10.33 -1.23
C ALA A 321 2.37 -9.41 -2.34
N TYR A 322 3.04 -8.31 -2.61
CA TYR A 322 2.61 -7.34 -3.64
C TYR A 322 2.61 -7.94 -5.05
N SER A 323 3.47 -8.91 -5.32
CA SER A 323 3.57 -9.57 -6.62
C SER A 323 2.35 -10.41 -6.99
N GLU A 324 1.45 -10.75 -6.03
CA GLU A 324 0.22 -11.50 -6.31
C GLU A 324 -0.93 -10.63 -6.85
N VAL A 325 -0.71 -9.31 -6.98
CA VAL A 325 -1.67 -8.34 -7.50
C VAL A 325 -1.13 -7.75 -8.79
N ASP A 326 -1.70 -8.11 -9.93
CA ASP A 326 -1.18 -7.79 -11.25
C ASP A 326 -0.94 -6.29 -11.46
N SER A 327 -1.87 -5.44 -11.05
CA SER A 327 -1.71 -3.97 -11.12
C SER A 327 -0.59 -3.41 -10.25
N VAL A 328 -0.06 -4.19 -9.30
CA VAL A 328 1.06 -3.80 -8.43
C VAL A 328 2.36 -4.49 -8.84
N GLY A 329 2.32 -5.81 -9.04
CA GLY A 329 3.51 -6.64 -9.27
C GLY A 329 3.96 -6.70 -10.72
N ASN A 330 3.05 -6.59 -11.70
CA ASN A 330 3.45 -6.68 -13.10
C ASN A 330 4.48 -5.60 -13.47
N PRO A 331 5.51 -5.95 -14.26
CA PRO A 331 6.50 -4.97 -14.68
C PRO A 331 5.89 -3.82 -15.48
N LEU A 332 6.24 -2.58 -15.15
CA LEU A 332 5.83 -1.40 -15.92
C LEU A 332 6.25 -1.49 -17.39
N GLY A 333 7.35 -2.18 -17.66
CA GLY A 333 7.86 -2.40 -19.01
C GLY A 333 6.92 -3.18 -19.94
N ASN A 334 5.92 -3.91 -19.41
CA ASN A 334 4.97 -4.68 -20.20
C ASN A 334 4.26 -3.82 -21.25
N MET A 335 3.88 -2.59 -20.91
CA MET A 335 3.25 -1.68 -21.88
C MET A 335 4.17 -1.27 -23.03
N PHE A 336 5.49 -1.21 -22.83
CA PHE A 336 6.43 -0.82 -23.88
C PHE A 336 6.86 -2.00 -24.76
N THR A 337 6.97 -3.20 -24.21
CA THR A 337 7.47 -4.38 -24.93
C THR A 337 6.36 -5.24 -25.51
N GLY A 338 5.21 -5.36 -24.83
CA GLY A 338 4.10 -6.18 -25.24
C GLY A 338 3.06 -5.45 -26.09
N CYS A 339 2.74 -4.19 -25.72
CA CYS A 339 1.69 -3.41 -26.38
C CYS A 339 2.12 -2.85 -27.75
N PHE A 340 3.41 -2.65 -27.99
CA PHE A 340 3.95 -2.00 -29.21
C PHE A 340 4.92 -2.86 -30.03
N THR A 341 5.10 -4.14 -29.80
CA THR A 341 5.90 -4.98 -30.66
C THR A 341 5.19 -5.22 -32.00
N ALA A 342 5.17 -4.18 -32.82
CA ALA A 342 4.73 -4.27 -34.20
C ALA A 342 5.79 -4.98 -35.07
N ASN A 343 5.73 -6.31 -35.13
CA ASN A 343 6.18 -6.99 -36.32
C ASN A 343 5.03 -6.87 -37.35
N PRO A 344 5.23 -6.26 -38.51
CA PRO A 344 4.22 -6.21 -39.56
C PRO A 344 3.75 -7.61 -39.89
N GLY A 345 2.50 -7.95 -39.55
CA GLY A 345 1.89 -9.28 -39.84
C GLY A 345 1.76 -10.19 -38.62
N VAL A 346 2.30 -9.86 -37.46
CA VAL A 346 1.97 -10.52 -36.19
C VAL A 346 1.26 -9.44 -35.36
N PHE A 347 -0.03 -9.58 -35.15
CA PHE A 347 -0.77 -8.71 -34.21
C PHE A 347 -0.21 -8.97 -32.81
N PRO A 348 0.33 -7.94 -32.12
CA PRO A 348 0.73 -8.12 -30.74
C PRO A 348 -0.50 -8.56 -29.94
N THR A 349 -0.29 -9.42 -28.96
CA THR A 349 -1.36 -9.66 -27.98
C THR A 349 -1.53 -8.37 -27.20
N THR A 350 -2.69 -7.77 -27.24
CA THR A 350 -3.00 -6.51 -26.52
C THR A 350 -3.10 -6.73 -25.00
N ASP A 351 -2.89 -7.97 -24.56
CA ASP A 351 -2.98 -8.40 -23.17
C ASP A 351 -1.96 -7.73 -22.25
N SER A 352 -0.83 -7.29 -22.77
CA SER A 352 0.21 -6.58 -22.00
C SER A 352 0.04 -5.06 -21.97
N CYS A 353 -0.96 -4.53 -22.67
CA CYS A 353 -1.31 -3.13 -22.61
C CYS A 353 -1.94 -2.77 -21.25
N LEU A 354 -1.92 -1.50 -20.89
CA LEU A 354 -2.71 -1.01 -19.74
C LEU A 354 -4.18 -1.45 -19.89
N GLY A 355 -4.80 -1.91 -18.83
CA GLY A 355 -6.13 -2.50 -18.85
C GLY A 355 -6.17 -3.98 -19.27
N GLY A 356 -5.10 -4.51 -19.84
CA GLY A 356 -5.05 -5.91 -20.28
C GLY A 356 -4.87 -6.92 -19.14
N PRO A 357 -5.13 -8.21 -19.37
CA PRO A 357 -5.02 -9.26 -18.33
C PRO A 357 -3.61 -9.41 -17.75
N THR A 358 -2.56 -9.15 -18.54
CA THR A 358 -1.18 -9.10 -18.11
C THR A 358 -0.59 -7.70 -18.26
N GLY A 359 -1.46 -6.70 -18.11
CA GLY A 359 -1.15 -5.28 -18.26
C GLY A 359 -0.06 -4.81 -17.31
N ALA A 360 0.54 -3.67 -17.64
CA ALA A 360 1.58 -3.10 -16.80
C ALA A 360 1.04 -2.74 -15.41
N GLY A 361 1.84 -3.04 -14.41
CA GLY A 361 1.65 -2.63 -13.01
C GLY A 361 2.76 -1.69 -12.56
N PHE A 362 2.89 -1.52 -11.25
CA PHE A 362 3.95 -0.68 -10.67
C PHE A 362 5.33 -1.35 -10.69
N GLY A 363 5.40 -2.66 -10.93
CA GLY A 363 6.64 -3.43 -10.90
C GLY A 363 7.21 -3.63 -9.51
N TRP A 364 6.34 -3.71 -8.50
CA TRP A 364 6.77 -3.92 -7.13
C TRP A 364 6.99 -5.40 -6.84
N ASP A 365 8.12 -5.68 -6.20
CA ASP A 365 8.37 -6.96 -5.59
C ASP A 365 7.66 -7.07 -4.23
N ASP A 366 7.60 -8.30 -3.70
CA ASP A 366 7.16 -8.54 -2.33
C ASP A 366 8.01 -7.77 -1.33
N MET A 367 7.40 -7.25 -0.29
CA MET A 367 8.09 -6.47 0.74
C MET A 367 8.15 -7.21 2.06
N THR A 368 9.33 -7.18 2.67
CA THR A 368 9.55 -7.66 4.05
C THR A 368 10.14 -6.54 4.89
N THR A 369 9.50 -6.22 5.97
CA THR A 369 9.89 -5.15 6.91
C THR A 369 10.03 -5.67 8.32
#